data_e173e6f948e235f1482c0f1dc36ae75e
#
_entry.id   e173e6f948e235f1482c0f1dc36ae75e
#
_cell.length_a   1.000
_cell.length_b   1.000
_cell.length_c   1.000
_cell.angle_alpha   90.00
_cell.angle_beta   90.00
_cell.angle_gamma   90.00
#
_symmetry.space_group_name_H-M   'P 1'
#
loop_
_entity.id
_entity.type
_entity.pdbx_description
1 polymer ?
#
loop_
_entity_poly.entity_id
_entity_poly.type
_entity_poly.pdbx_seq_one_letter_code
_entity_poly.pdbx_strand_id
1 'polypeptide(L)' 'MVKIFLTPACPYCVTLKEFLKQYNIEFEEIDVSKDEKAREELIKKTGKMEVPVVEIDGQIVVGFDKGKICKLLNIKE' A
#
# COMPACT_ATOMS: atom_id res chain seq x y z
N MET A 1 2.49 11.50 2.56
CA MET A 1 2.29 10.93 1.22
C MET A 1 2.03 9.44 1.31
N VAL A 2 1.06 8.94 0.59
CA VAL A 2 0.69 7.52 0.63
C VAL A 2 1.05 6.86 -0.69
N LYS A 3 1.77 5.76 -0.62
CA LYS A 3 2.12 4.95 -1.80
C LYS A 3 1.62 3.54 -1.61
N ILE A 4 1.08 2.95 -2.65
CA ILE A 4 0.61 1.56 -2.63
C ILE A 4 1.42 0.75 -3.64
N PHE A 5 2.12 -0.26 -3.17
CA PHE A 5 2.80 -1.22 -4.03
C PHE A 5 1.84 -2.37 -4.30
N LEU A 6 1.51 -2.60 -5.56
CA LEU A 6 0.48 -3.56 -5.94
C LEU A 6 0.84 -4.31 -7.22
N THR A 7 0.00 -5.30 -7.55
CA THR A 7 0.05 -5.97 -8.85
C THR A 7 -1.38 -6.06 -9.38
N PRO A 8 -1.56 -6.25 -10.71
CA PRO A 8 -2.91 -6.37 -11.26
C PRO A 8 -3.72 -7.56 -10.74
N ALA A 9 -3.03 -8.60 -10.27
CA ALA A 9 -3.67 -9.83 -9.79
C ALA A 9 -4.00 -9.80 -8.29
N CYS A 10 -3.75 -8.69 -7.61
CA CYS A 10 -3.92 -8.60 -6.17
C CYS A 10 -5.39 -8.29 -5.80
N PRO A 11 -6.11 -9.23 -5.15
CA PRO A 11 -7.50 -8.98 -4.78
C PRO A 11 -7.66 -7.93 -3.68
N TYR A 12 -6.73 -7.91 -2.72
CA TYR A 12 -6.80 -6.94 -1.63
C TYR A 12 -6.42 -5.53 -2.04
N CYS A 13 -5.73 -5.38 -3.17
CA CYS A 13 -5.37 -4.06 -3.66
C CYS A 13 -6.59 -3.22 -4.03
N VAL A 14 -7.60 -3.85 -4.62
CA VAL A 14 -8.85 -3.17 -4.98
C VAL A 14 -9.56 -2.69 -3.72
N THR A 15 -9.68 -3.58 -2.73
CA THR A 15 -10.31 -3.25 -1.44
C THR A 15 -9.59 -2.10 -0.75
N LEU A 16 -8.26 -2.14 -0.74
CA LEU A 16 -7.44 -1.09 -0.14
C LEU A 16 -7.64 0.25 -0.83
N LYS A 17 -7.66 0.26 -2.15
CA LYS A 17 -7.86 1.50 -2.91
C LYS A 17 -9.24 2.10 -2.65
N GLU A 18 -10.27 1.28 -2.62
CA GLU A 18 -11.61 1.73 -2.32
C GLU A 18 -11.72 2.30 -0.92
N PHE A 19 -11.07 1.66 0.04
CA PHE A 19 -11.02 2.14 1.42
C PHE A 19 -10.41 3.54 1.50
N LEU A 20 -9.28 3.76 0.83
CA LEU A 20 -8.62 5.06 0.83
C LEU A 20 -9.46 6.13 0.11
N LYS A 21 -10.11 5.78 -0.98
CA LYS A 21 -10.98 6.68 -1.71
C LYS A 21 -12.19 7.09 -0.88
N GLN A 22 -12.72 6.18 -0.09
CA GLN A 22 -13.86 6.44 0.79
C GLN A 22 -13.56 7.57 1.79
N TYR A 23 -12.32 7.67 2.23
CA TYR A 23 -11.87 8.69 3.17
C TYR A 23 -11.17 9.86 2.50
N ASN A 24 -11.28 9.97 1.17
CA ASN A 24 -10.68 11.06 0.38
C ASN A 24 -9.17 11.17 0.57
N ILE A 25 -8.50 10.04 0.69
CA ILE A 25 -7.04 10.00 0.85
C ILE A 25 -6.39 9.84 -0.51
N GLU A 26 -5.51 10.76 -0.85
CA GLU A 26 -4.73 10.67 -2.09
C GLU A 26 -3.60 9.66 -1.91
N PHE A 27 -3.37 8.86 -2.95
CA PHE A 27 -2.31 7.86 -2.93
C PHE A 27 -1.74 7.67 -4.32
N GLU A 28 -0.49 7.21 -4.36
CA GLU A 28 0.18 6.87 -5.60
C GLU A 28 0.20 5.35 -5.74
N GLU A 29 -0.19 4.85 -6.91
CA GLU A 29 -0.17 3.41 -7.20
C GLU A 29 1.13 3.05 -7.93
N ILE A 30 1.80 2.03 -7.44
CA ILE A 30 3.05 1.56 -8.04
C ILE A 30 2.87 0.08 -8.37
N ASP A 31 2.83 -0.24 -9.66
CA ASP A 31 2.69 -1.61 -10.15
C ASP A 31 4.05 -2.28 -10.17
N VAL A 32 4.33 -3.10 -9.16
CA VAL A 32 5.62 -3.78 -9.02
C VAL A 32 5.80 -4.93 -10.02
N SER A 33 4.74 -5.31 -10.72
CA SER A 33 4.88 -6.32 -11.78
C SER A 33 5.49 -5.72 -13.05
N LYS A 34 5.40 -4.41 -13.21
CA LYS A 34 5.93 -3.68 -14.37
C LYS A 34 7.16 -2.84 -14.04
N ASP A 35 7.29 -2.40 -12.80
CA ASP A 35 8.38 -1.55 -12.36
C ASP A 35 9.38 -2.35 -11.53
N GLU A 36 10.49 -2.71 -12.17
CA GLU A 36 11.53 -3.53 -11.55
C GLU A 36 12.21 -2.84 -10.38
N LYS A 37 12.44 -1.54 -10.49
CA LYS A 37 13.07 -0.77 -9.42
C LYS A 37 12.16 -0.69 -8.19
N ALA A 38 10.88 -0.49 -8.42
CA ALA A 38 9.91 -0.45 -7.33
C ALA A 38 9.82 -1.80 -6.63
N ARG A 39 9.90 -2.89 -7.40
CA ARG A 39 9.89 -4.24 -6.84
C ARG A 39 11.11 -4.48 -5.96
N GLU A 40 12.29 -4.06 -6.41
CA GLU A 40 13.51 -4.17 -5.61
C GLU A 40 13.43 -3.35 -4.33
N GLU A 41 12.89 -2.15 -4.43
CA GLU A 41 12.69 -1.28 -3.27
C GLU A 41 11.73 -1.91 -2.27
N LEU A 42 10.64 -2.49 -2.77
CA LEU A 42 9.67 -3.20 -1.94
C LEU A 42 10.32 -4.34 -1.17
N ILE A 43 11.11 -5.17 -1.86
CA ILE A 43 11.80 -6.30 -1.24
C ILE A 43 12.81 -5.81 -0.20
N LYS A 44 13.52 -4.73 -0.46
CA LYS A 44 14.45 -4.16 0.51
C LYS A 44 13.75 -3.68 1.77
N LYS A 45 12.58 -3.09 1.62
CA LYS A 45 11.83 -2.53 2.77
C LYS A 45 11.13 -3.59 3.59
N THR A 46 10.63 -4.64 2.94
CA THR A 46 9.81 -5.65 3.63
C THR A 46 10.52 -6.99 3.80
N GLY A 47 11.57 -7.22 3.03
CA GLY A 47 12.28 -8.50 3.01
C GLY A 47 11.59 -9.57 2.18
N LYS A 48 10.45 -9.27 1.59
CA LYS A 48 9.64 -10.21 0.82
C LYS A 48 8.97 -9.53 -0.35
N MET A 49 8.57 -10.33 -1.33
CA MET A 49 7.70 -9.84 -2.40
C MET A 49 6.24 -10.11 -2.00
N GLU A 50 5.66 -9.18 -1.29
CA GLU A 50 4.27 -9.25 -0.86
C GLU A 50 3.50 -8.04 -1.33
N VAL A 51 2.25 -8.21 -1.73
CA VAL A 51 1.35 -7.13 -2.11
C VAL A 51 -0.02 -7.39 -1.49
N PRO A 52 -0.77 -6.35 -1.15
CA PRO A 52 -0.40 -4.94 -1.22
C PRO A 52 0.55 -4.53 -0.09
N VAL A 53 1.35 -3.50 -0.33
CA VAL A 53 2.12 -2.85 0.71
C VAL A 53 1.83 -1.36 0.64
N VAL A 54 1.54 -0.75 1.77
CA VAL A 54 1.25 0.67 1.86
C VAL A 54 2.40 1.39 2.56
N GLU A 55 2.91 2.44 1.95
CA GLU A 55 3.91 3.29 2.59
C GLU A 55 3.24 4.62 2.94
N ILE A 56 3.26 4.96 4.22
CA ILE A 56 2.65 6.19 4.73
C ILE A 56 3.73 6.96 5.47
N ASP A 57 4.19 8.07 4.88
CA ASP A 57 5.21 8.95 5.47
C ASP A 57 6.43 8.16 5.98
N GLY A 58 6.89 7.21 5.19
CA GLY A 58 8.05 6.39 5.51
C GLY A 58 7.75 5.14 6.34
N GLN A 59 6.51 4.97 6.77
CA GLN A 59 6.10 3.80 7.53
C GLN A 59 5.49 2.74 6.61
N ILE A 60 5.84 1.49 6.83
CA ILE A 60 5.42 0.39 5.95
C ILE A 60 4.32 -0.43 6.63
N VAL A 61 3.24 -0.66 5.87
CA VAL A 61 2.17 -1.57 6.28
C VAL A 61 2.09 -2.68 5.25
N VAL A 62 2.32 -3.92 5.69
CA VAL A 62 2.27 -5.10 4.80
C VAL A 62 0.86 -5.67 4.84
N GLY A 63 0.28 -5.84 3.64
CA GLY A 63 -1.07 -6.34 3.50
C GLY A 63 -2.11 -5.26 3.79
N PHE A 64 -3.37 -5.65 3.87
CA PHE A 64 -4.44 -4.73 4.20
C PHE A 64 -4.71 -4.79 5.71
N ASP A 65 -3.90 -4.06 6.45
CA ASP A 65 -4.08 -3.93 7.89
C ASP A 65 -4.83 -2.64 8.18
N LYS A 66 -6.14 -2.74 8.19
CA LYS A 66 -7.04 -1.60 8.34
C LYS A 66 -6.79 -0.80 9.61
N GLY A 67 -6.60 -1.49 10.74
CA GLY A 67 -6.35 -0.83 12.02
C GLY A 67 -5.08 0.00 12.00
N LYS A 68 -4.01 -0.56 11.45
CA LYS A 68 -2.73 0.13 11.38
C LYS A 68 -2.77 1.30 10.40
N ILE A 69 -3.46 1.12 9.27
CA ILE A 69 -3.63 2.19 8.28
C ILE A 69 -4.43 3.34 8.88
N CYS A 70 -5.52 3.04 9.56
CA CYS A 70 -6.33 4.06 10.22
C CYS A 70 -5.53 4.83 11.26
N LYS A 71 -4.71 4.14 12.03
CA LYS A 71 -3.88 4.76 13.05
C LYS A 71 -2.86 5.72 12.44
N LEU A 72 -2.20 5.30 11.36
CA LEU A 72 -1.18 6.12 10.71
C LEU A 72 -1.77 7.32 9.98
N LEU A 73 -2.99 7.21 9.48
CA LEU A 73 -3.67 8.27 8.74
C LEU A 73 -4.64 9.09 9.59
N ASN A 74 -4.74 8.80 10.88
CA ASN A 74 -5.69 9.45 11.79
C ASN A 74 -7.15 9.31 11.33
N ILE A 75 -7.49 8.17 10.77
CA ILE A 75 -8.86 7.88 10.37
C ILE A 75 -9.58 7.29 11.57
N LYS A 76 -10.67 7.92 11.94
CA LYS A 76 -11.53 7.40 13.00
C LYS A 76 -12.67 6.61 12.40
N GLU A 77 -12.78 5.36 12.79
CA GLU A 77 -13.88 4.50 12.39
C GLU A 77 -14.81 4.26 13.56
#